data_cef78e0a422ac3255116ddb5140956fb
#
_entry.id   cef78e0a422ac3255116ddb5140956fb
#
_cell.length_a   1.000
_cell.length_b   1.000
_cell.length_c   1.000
_cell.angle_alpha   90.00
_cell.angle_beta   90.00
_cell.angle_gamma   90.00
#
_symmetry.space_group_name_H-M   'P 1'
#
loop_
_entity.id
_entity.type
_entity.pdbx_description
1 polymer ?
#
loop_
_entity_poly.entity_id
_entity_poly.type
_entity_poly.pdbx_seq_one_letter_code
_entity_poly.pdbx_strand_id
1 'polypeptide(L)' 'MKNTSSIQAQFGAHLKKLRHQSGLSQEAFADKCGLDRTYVSGIERGVRNPTLEVLNVLAQGLEIEIKNLFEFK' A
#
# COMPACT_ATOMS: atom_id res chain seq x y z
N MET A 1 21.85 8.40 -5.07
CA MET A 1 21.40 7.89 -5.21
C MET A 1 20.54 7.66 -5.62
N LYS A 2 20.37 7.37 -5.70
CA LYS A 2 19.70 7.01 -6.16
C LYS A 2 18.71 6.55 -6.01
N ASN A 3 18.26 6.68 -5.72
CA ASN A 3 17.44 6.14 -5.49
C ASN A 3 16.23 5.68 -5.88
N THR A 4 16.04 5.35 -6.57
CA THR A 4 15.03 4.62 -7.28
C THR A 4 14.44 3.51 -6.49
N SER A 5 15.19 2.95 -5.68
CA SER A 5 14.69 1.93 -4.80
C SER A 5 14.41 2.52 -3.43
N SER A 6 13.75 3.66 -3.47
CA SER A 6 13.35 4.30 -2.24
C SER A 6 12.41 3.38 -1.47
N ILE A 7 12.32 3.61 -0.18
CA ILE A 7 11.41 2.84 0.65
C ILE A 7 9.96 3.02 0.18
N GLN A 8 9.63 4.21 -0.32
CA GLN A 8 8.27 4.44 -0.82
C GLN A 8 7.97 3.58 -2.04
N ALA A 9 8.92 3.46 -2.95
CA ALA A 9 8.75 2.63 -4.15
C ALA A 9 8.65 1.16 -3.78
N GLN A 10 9.52 0.71 -2.88
CA GLN A 10 9.53 -0.68 -2.43
C GLN A 10 8.23 -1.02 -1.71
N PHE A 11 7.79 -0.13 -0.83
CA PHE A 11 6.54 -0.33 -0.10
C PHE A 11 5.37 -0.38 -1.06
N GLY A 12 5.32 0.55 -2.01
CA GLY A 12 4.23 0.60 -2.97
C GLY A 12 4.10 -0.66 -3.80
N ALA A 13 5.23 -1.18 -4.26
CA ALA A 13 5.24 -2.41 -5.04
C ALA A 13 4.74 -3.59 -4.20
N HIS A 14 5.17 -3.65 -2.95
CA HIS A 14 4.74 -4.71 -2.04
C HIS A 14 3.24 -4.61 -1.74
N LEU A 15 2.76 -3.39 -1.51
CA LEU A 15 1.33 -3.16 -1.27
C LEU A 15 0.50 -3.65 -2.45
N LYS A 16 0.94 -3.32 -3.66
CA LYS A 16 0.25 -3.75 -4.87
C LYS A 16 0.19 -5.28 -4.94
N LYS A 17 1.29 -5.93 -4.61
CA LYS A 17 1.35 -7.39 -4.60
C LYS A 17 0.36 -7.97 -3.59
N LEU A 18 0.34 -7.43 -2.38
CA LEU A 18 -0.59 -7.90 -1.34
C LEU A 18 -2.04 -7.68 -1.76
N ARG A 19 -2.31 -6.54 -2.39
CA ARG A 19 -3.65 -6.25 -2.87
C ARG A 19 -4.08 -7.26 -3.93
N HIS A 20 -3.19 -7.55 -4.87
CA HIS A 20 -3.49 -8.55 -5.92
C HIS A 20 -3.74 -9.92 -5.31
N GLN A 21 -2.96 -10.29 -4.31
CA GLN A 21 -3.13 -11.58 -3.63
C GLN A 21 -4.48 -11.65 -2.91
N SER A 22 -5.01 -10.50 -2.51
CA SER A 22 -6.33 -10.42 -1.89
C SER A 22 -7.47 -10.43 -2.90
N GLY A 23 -7.15 -10.36 -4.19
CA GLY A 23 -8.16 -10.36 -5.24
C GLY A 23 -8.89 -9.03 -5.38
N LEU A 24 -8.35 -7.95 -4.86
CA LEU A 24 -9.02 -6.65 -4.88
C LEU A 24 -8.44 -5.73 -5.95
N SER A 25 -9.33 -5.00 -6.64
CA SER A 25 -8.91 -3.92 -7.50
C SER A 25 -8.48 -2.74 -6.62
N GLN A 26 -7.83 -1.75 -7.24
CA GLN A 26 -7.49 -0.54 -6.49
C GLN A 26 -8.74 0.14 -5.94
N GLU A 27 -9.79 0.19 -6.75
CA GLU A 27 -11.03 0.85 -6.35
C GLU A 27 -11.69 0.11 -5.19
N ALA A 28 -11.78 -1.20 -5.29
CA ALA A 28 -12.39 -2.01 -4.24
C ALA A 28 -11.60 -1.91 -2.94
N PHE A 29 -10.28 -1.93 -3.06
CA PHE A 29 -9.41 -1.84 -1.88
C PHE A 29 -9.53 -0.46 -1.24
N ALA A 30 -9.51 0.60 -2.05
CA ALA A 30 -9.67 1.96 -1.53
C ALA A 30 -11.00 2.11 -0.81
N ASP A 31 -12.07 1.58 -1.40
CA ASP A 31 -13.39 1.59 -0.79
C ASP A 31 -13.38 0.90 0.56
N LYS A 32 -12.76 -0.27 0.62
CA LYS A 32 -12.69 -1.04 1.85
C LYS A 32 -11.93 -0.29 2.94
N CYS A 33 -10.93 0.47 2.54
CA CYS A 33 -10.10 1.24 3.46
C CYS A 33 -10.69 2.62 3.80
N GLY A 34 -11.72 3.04 3.07
CA GLY A 34 -12.24 4.40 3.23
C GLY A 34 -11.28 5.44 2.68
N LEU A 35 -10.49 5.08 1.67
CA LEU A 35 -9.52 5.97 1.06
C LEU A 35 -9.90 6.28 -0.37
N ASP A 36 -9.35 7.38 -0.89
CA ASP A 36 -9.52 7.74 -2.29
C ASP A 36 -8.67 6.79 -3.14
N ARG A 37 -9.23 6.32 -4.26
CA ARG A 37 -8.50 5.42 -5.16
C ARG A 37 -7.21 6.07 -5.68
N THR A 38 -7.25 7.37 -5.96
CA THR A 38 -6.05 8.05 -6.48
C THR A 38 -4.95 8.06 -5.43
N TYR A 39 -5.33 8.11 -4.15
CA TYR A 39 -4.35 8.07 -3.07
C TYR A 39 -3.69 6.68 -3.00
N VAL A 40 -4.52 5.62 -3.08
CA VAL A 40 -4.00 4.25 -3.10
C VAL A 40 -3.06 4.07 -4.29
N SER A 41 -3.48 4.55 -5.46
CA SER A 41 -2.64 4.47 -6.66
C SER A 41 -1.31 5.18 -6.45
N GLY A 42 -1.34 6.36 -5.83
CA GLY A 42 -0.13 7.11 -5.55
C GLY A 42 0.81 6.37 -4.61
N ILE A 43 0.26 5.70 -3.60
CA ILE A 43 1.07 4.91 -2.68
C ILE A 43 1.73 3.75 -3.44
N GLU A 44 0.95 3.06 -4.28
CA GLU A 44 1.48 1.91 -5.01
C GLU A 44 2.56 2.31 -6.01
N ARG A 45 2.47 3.53 -6.56
CA ARG A 45 3.48 4.03 -7.49
C ARG A 45 4.70 4.61 -6.78
N GLY A 46 4.64 4.71 -5.44
CA GLY A 46 5.76 5.24 -4.67
C GLY A 46 5.85 6.74 -4.64
N VAL A 47 4.79 7.45 -5.05
CA VAL A 47 4.80 8.92 -5.08
C VAL A 47 4.05 9.54 -3.91
N ARG A 48 3.43 8.73 -3.07
CA ARG A 48 2.77 9.20 -1.85
C ARG A 48 3.42 8.54 -0.65
N ASN A 49 3.53 9.30 0.41
CA ASN A 49 4.14 8.84 1.66
C ASN A 49 3.01 8.66 2.69
N PRO A 50 2.53 7.43 2.90
CA PRO A 50 1.41 7.22 3.80
C PRO A 50 1.79 7.52 5.26
N THR A 51 0.82 8.06 5.98
CA THR A 51 1.00 8.28 7.41
C THR A 51 0.91 6.94 8.15
N LEU A 52 1.30 6.96 9.40
CA LEU A 52 1.18 5.78 10.24
C LEU A 52 -0.28 5.31 10.33
N GLU A 53 -1.20 6.26 10.45
CA GLU A 53 -2.63 5.93 10.49
C GLU A 53 -3.08 5.25 9.21
N VAL A 54 -2.62 5.75 8.07
CA VAL A 54 -2.99 5.15 6.79
C VAL A 54 -2.40 3.74 6.69
N LEU A 55 -1.17 3.54 7.17
CA LEU A 55 -0.58 2.20 7.17
C LEU A 55 -1.46 1.23 7.94
N ASN A 56 -1.97 1.66 9.08
CA ASN A 56 -2.85 0.82 9.87
C ASN A 56 -4.14 0.48 9.13
N VAL A 57 -4.71 1.48 8.45
CA VAL A 57 -5.93 1.29 7.66
C VAL A 57 -5.69 0.31 6.51
N LEU A 58 -4.53 0.43 5.84
CA LEU A 58 -4.18 -0.49 4.75
C LEU A 58 -4.08 -1.93 5.25
N ALA A 59 -3.42 -2.12 6.40
CA ALA A 59 -3.29 -3.45 6.96
C ALA A 59 -4.66 -4.03 7.31
N GLN A 60 -5.53 -3.22 7.90
CA GLN A 60 -6.88 -3.67 8.22
C GLN A 60 -7.66 -4.03 6.97
N GLY A 61 -7.54 -3.23 5.92
CA GLY A 61 -8.22 -3.51 4.66
C GLY A 61 -7.75 -4.81 4.02
N LEU A 62 -6.48 -5.16 4.20
CA LEU A 62 -5.94 -6.42 3.71
C LEU A 62 -6.12 -7.56 4.69
N GLU A 63 -6.60 -7.26 5.91
CA GLU A 63 -6.79 -8.25 6.97
C GLU A 63 -5.48 -8.94 7.34
N ILE A 64 -4.43 -8.13 7.45
CA ILE A 64 -3.10 -8.61 7.83
C ILE A 64 -2.59 -7.76 8.98
N GLU A 65 -1.49 -8.18 9.58
CA GLU A 65 -0.83 -7.38 10.60
C GLU A 65 0.00 -6.30 9.92
N ILE A 66 0.18 -5.19 10.61
CA ILE A 66 0.89 -4.06 10.02
C ILE A 66 2.33 -4.44 9.62
N LYS A 67 2.96 -5.34 10.36
CA LYS A 67 4.32 -5.78 10.04
C LYS A 67 4.40 -6.45 8.67
N ASN A 68 3.30 -7.08 8.24
CA ASN A 68 3.29 -7.77 6.96
C ASN A 68 3.40 -6.80 5.79
N LEU A 69 3.05 -5.52 6.03
CA LEU A 69 3.20 -4.49 5.00
C LEU A 69 4.66 -4.24 4.63
N PHE A 70 5.58 -4.64 5.50
CA PHE A 70 7.00 -4.34 5.34
C PHE A 70 7.85 -5.57 5.11
N GLU A 71 7.22 -6.70 4.79
CA GLU A 71 7.94 -7.94 4.54
C GLU A 71 8.42 -7.98 3.09
N PHE A 72 9.34 -7.10 2.78
CA PHE A 72 9.98 -7.02 1.47
C PHE A 72 11.44 -6.68 1.68
N LYS A 73 12.22 -6.82 0.63
CA LYS A 73 13.66 -6.57 0.71
C LYS A 73 14.04 -5.18 0.27
#